data_e0faff84a6885796de987b037784fbf0
#
_entry.id   e0faff84a6885796de987b037784fbf0
#
_cell.length_a   1.000
_cell.length_b   1.000
_cell.length_c   1.000
_cell.angle_alpha   90.00
_cell.angle_beta   90.00
_cell.angle_gamma   90.00
#
_symmetry.space_group_name_H-M   'P 1'
#
loop_
_entity.id
_entity.type
_entity.pdbx_description
1 polymer ?
#
loop_
_entity_poly.entity_id
_entity_poly.type
_entity_poly.pdbx_seq_one_letter_code
_entity_poly.pdbx_strand_id
1 'polypeptide(L)'
;MIDFEKGGVILVNKPYEWTSFQAVNKIKVRLKHYFNTKKVKIGHAGTLDPLATGLLIVCVGKFTKKIEEYQAQEKEYTGTFYLGATTPCFDKEKEIDNYYPTDHITQEAIYKAAEAFLGEQDQIPPMFSALKVNGVRAYEFARDNKEIELKSRKITIKEFEITRIALPEVDFRIVC
;
A
#
# COMPACT_ATOMS: atom_id res chain seq x y z
N MET A 1 -25.27 4.68 15.37
CA MET A 1 -25.07 5.98 14.69
C MET A 1 -23.74 6.54 15.14
N ILE A 2 -22.83 6.93 14.23
CA ILE A 2 -21.52 7.49 14.62
C ILE A 2 -21.76 8.90 15.15
N ASP A 3 -21.35 9.16 16.40
CA ASP A 3 -21.32 10.48 16.99
C ASP A 3 -20.08 11.24 16.47
N PHE A 4 -20.28 12.11 15.49
CA PHE A 4 -19.17 12.81 14.83
C PHE A 4 -18.50 13.90 15.67
N GLU A 5 -19.12 14.35 16.76
CA GLU A 5 -18.45 15.23 17.71
C GLU A 5 -17.38 14.47 18.50
N LYS A 6 -17.65 13.21 18.82
CA LYS A 6 -16.69 12.28 19.42
C LYS A 6 -15.70 11.72 18.40
N GLY A 7 -16.10 11.69 17.13
CA GLY A 7 -15.37 11.09 16.04
C GLY A 7 -15.64 9.59 15.90
N GLY A 8 -14.96 8.96 14.93
CA GLY A 8 -15.13 7.53 14.67
C GLY A 8 -14.21 7.01 13.59
N VAL A 9 -14.32 5.71 13.33
CA VAL A 9 -13.61 5.00 12.28
C VAL A 9 -14.60 4.50 11.24
N ILE A 10 -14.27 4.67 9.97
CA ILE A 10 -15.00 4.15 8.83
C ILE A 10 -14.08 3.18 8.10
N LEU A 11 -14.51 1.94 7.93
CA LEU A 11 -13.83 0.94 7.14
C LEU A 11 -14.34 1.03 5.71
N VAL A 12 -13.44 1.21 4.77
CA VAL A 12 -13.75 1.42 3.35
C VAL A 12 -13.04 0.37 2.53
N ASN A 13 -13.78 -0.35 1.68
CA ASN A 13 -13.16 -1.11 0.61
C ASN A 13 -12.82 -0.11 -0.52
N LYS A 14 -11.52 0.25 -0.65
CA LYS A 14 -11.08 1.22 -1.64
C LYS A 14 -11.29 0.66 -3.05
N PRO A 15 -12.03 1.34 -3.92
CA PRO A 15 -12.20 0.88 -5.30
C PRO A 15 -10.86 0.87 -6.07
N TYR A 16 -10.78 0.01 -7.07
CA TYR A 16 -9.73 -0.01 -8.08
C TYR A 16 -9.66 1.34 -8.80
N GLU A 17 -8.47 1.76 -9.19
CA GLU A 17 -8.15 3.05 -9.85
C GLU A 17 -8.42 4.31 -9.01
N TRP A 18 -8.84 4.17 -7.77
CA TRP A 18 -8.97 5.30 -6.85
C TRP A 18 -7.73 5.49 -6.00
N THR A 19 -7.29 6.74 -5.84
CA THR A 19 -6.32 7.06 -4.79
C THR A 19 -7.00 7.02 -3.42
N SER A 20 -6.24 6.72 -2.37
CA SER A 20 -6.72 6.82 -0.98
C SER A 20 -7.26 8.22 -0.66
N PHE A 21 -6.64 9.27 -1.23
CA PHE A 21 -7.10 10.66 -1.09
C PHE A 21 -8.48 10.89 -1.71
N GLN A 22 -8.75 10.37 -2.91
CA GLN A 22 -10.06 10.49 -3.56
C GLN A 22 -11.15 9.83 -2.72
N ALA A 23 -10.89 8.62 -2.17
CA ALA A 23 -11.83 7.92 -1.30
C ALA A 23 -12.14 8.75 -0.02
N VAL A 24 -11.10 9.23 0.66
CA VAL A 24 -11.26 10.09 1.86
C VAL A 24 -11.99 11.39 1.53
N ASN A 25 -11.67 12.03 0.41
CA ASN A 25 -12.32 13.28 0.01
C ASN A 25 -13.80 13.09 -0.31
N LYS A 26 -14.17 11.98 -0.97
CA LYS A 26 -15.57 11.64 -1.23
C LYS A 26 -16.38 11.52 0.07
N ILE A 27 -15.82 10.82 1.06
CA ILE A 27 -16.41 10.68 2.39
C ILE A 27 -16.51 12.04 3.07
N LYS A 28 -15.43 12.84 3.06
CA LYS A 28 -15.40 14.18 3.65
C LYS A 28 -16.54 15.08 3.13
N VAL A 29 -16.75 15.08 1.82
CA VAL A 29 -17.82 15.87 1.18
C VAL A 29 -19.19 15.40 1.66
N ARG A 30 -19.41 14.07 1.72
CA ARG A 30 -20.68 13.50 2.21
C ARG A 30 -20.94 13.84 3.67
N LEU A 31 -19.93 13.75 4.53
CA LEU A 31 -20.04 14.09 5.94
C LEU A 31 -20.32 15.58 6.15
N LYS A 32 -19.66 16.47 5.39
CA LYS A 32 -19.96 17.91 5.43
C LYS A 32 -21.42 18.22 5.09
N HIS A 33 -21.94 17.58 4.06
CA HIS A 33 -23.33 17.75 3.63
C HIS A 33 -24.30 17.20 4.67
N TYR A 34 -24.07 15.98 5.14
CA TYR A 34 -24.97 15.29 6.09
C TYR A 34 -25.08 16.03 7.43
N PHE A 35 -23.96 16.56 7.95
CA PHE A 35 -23.93 17.27 9.23
C PHE A 35 -24.07 18.79 9.08
N ASN A 36 -24.33 19.27 7.87
CA ASN A 36 -24.41 20.71 7.57
C ASN A 36 -23.23 21.52 8.17
N THR A 37 -22.01 21.01 8.02
CA THR A 37 -20.79 21.60 8.59
C THR A 37 -19.77 21.95 7.50
N LYS A 38 -19.07 23.09 7.70
CA LYS A 38 -18.00 23.51 6.78
C LYS A 38 -16.67 22.77 7.03
N LYS A 39 -16.48 22.22 8.24
CA LYS A 39 -15.20 21.63 8.66
C LYS A 39 -15.40 20.20 9.15
N VAL A 40 -14.70 19.25 8.54
CA VAL A 40 -14.61 17.85 8.99
C VAL A 40 -13.13 17.50 9.04
N LYS A 41 -12.64 17.14 10.23
CA LYS A 41 -11.29 16.59 10.40
C LYS A 41 -11.36 15.11 10.02
N ILE A 42 -10.58 14.70 9.02
CA ILE A 42 -10.61 13.36 8.47
C ILE A 42 -9.21 12.99 7.94
N GLY A 43 -8.82 11.74 8.04
CA GLY A 43 -7.58 11.18 7.51
C GLY A 43 -7.68 9.67 7.40
N HIS A 44 -6.69 9.01 6.82
CA HIS A 44 -6.64 7.56 6.70
C HIS A 44 -5.39 6.98 7.35
N ALA A 45 -5.48 5.75 7.79
CA ALA A 45 -4.40 4.99 8.42
C ALA A 45 -3.78 4.02 7.41
N GLY A 46 -2.87 4.52 6.60
CA GLY A 46 -2.19 3.79 5.53
C GLY A 46 -2.70 4.19 4.14
N THR A 47 -1.77 4.27 3.20
CA THR A 47 -2.06 4.55 1.79
C THR A 47 -2.15 3.22 1.05
N LEU A 48 -3.20 3.06 0.25
CA LEU A 48 -3.28 2.06 -0.80
C LEU A 48 -3.04 2.74 -2.14
N ASP A 49 -2.23 2.13 -2.97
CA ASP A 49 -1.93 2.61 -4.32
C ASP A 49 -3.19 2.59 -5.22
N PRO A 50 -3.23 3.35 -6.32
CA PRO A 50 -4.41 3.41 -7.17
C PRO A 50 -4.87 2.04 -7.66
N LEU A 51 -3.95 1.18 -8.09
CA LEU A 51 -4.25 -0.16 -8.59
C LEU A 51 -4.53 -1.20 -7.49
N ALA A 52 -4.31 -0.85 -6.22
CA ALA A 52 -4.68 -1.73 -5.10
C ALA A 52 -6.14 -1.50 -4.68
N THR A 53 -6.83 -2.57 -4.33
CA THR A 53 -8.13 -2.56 -3.64
C THR A 53 -7.95 -2.99 -2.18
N GLY A 54 -9.00 -2.91 -1.38
CA GLY A 54 -8.98 -3.46 -0.03
C GLY A 54 -9.26 -2.44 1.07
N LEU A 55 -8.93 -2.81 2.30
CA LEU A 55 -9.30 -2.07 3.51
C LEU A 55 -8.53 -0.75 3.63
N LEU A 56 -9.25 0.35 3.55
CA LEU A 56 -8.78 1.69 3.91
C LEU A 56 -9.46 2.13 5.20
N ILE A 57 -8.69 2.27 6.28
CA ILE A 57 -9.18 2.74 7.58
C ILE A 57 -9.23 4.27 7.55
N VAL A 58 -10.43 4.83 7.65
CA VAL A 58 -10.65 6.28 7.63
C VAL A 58 -11.06 6.76 9.02
N CYS A 59 -10.29 7.68 9.59
CA CYS A 59 -10.52 8.26 10.90
C CYS A 59 -11.15 9.65 10.77
N VAL A 60 -12.19 9.91 11.58
CA VAL A 60 -12.96 11.16 11.57
C VAL A 60 -12.92 11.80 12.95
N GLY A 61 -12.87 13.14 13.01
CA GLY A 61 -12.91 13.91 14.24
C GLY A 61 -11.71 13.64 15.16
N LYS A 62 -11.97 13.32 16.43
CA LYS A 62 -10.93 13.04 17.45
C LYS A 62 -10.11 11.78 17.12
N PHE A 63 -10.70 10.82 16.40
CA PHE A 63 -10.02 9.58 15.99
C PHE A 63 -8.86 9.80 15.01
N THR A 64 -8.77 10.96 14.36
CA THR A 64 -7.57 11.29 13.56
C THR A 64 -6.28 11.32 14.37
N LYS A 65 -6.34 11.44 15.71
CA LYS A 65 -5.18 11.31 16.60
C LYS A 65 -4.72 9.86 16.79
N LYS A 66 -5.55 8.89 16.41
CA LYS A 66 -5.27 7.45 16.50
C LYS A 66 -4.78 6.83 15.19
N ILE A 67 -4.54 7.65 14.17
CA ILE A 67 -4.08 7.16 12.86
C ILE A 67 -2.80 6.32 12.98
N GLU A 68 -1.84 6.77 13.78
CA GLU A 68 -0.58 6.06 13.99
C GLU A 68 -0.77 4.69 14.68
N GLU A 69 -1.72 4.59 15.62
CA GLU A 69 -2.08 3.32 16.28
C GLU A 69 -2.60 2.29 15.25
N TYR A 70 -3.47 2.74 14.32
CA TYR A 70 -3.98 1.88 13.25
C TYR A 70 -2.91 1.54 12.20
N GLN A 71 -2.00 2.47 11.91
CA GLN A 71 -0.88 2.23 11.00
C GLN A 71 0.13 1.22 11.55
N ALA A 72 0.26 1.13 12.87
CA ALA A 72 1.16 0.18 13.52
C ALA A 72 0.60 -1.25 13.61
N GLN A 73 -0.69 -1.45 13.28
CA GLN A 73 -1.29 -2.78 13.30
C GLN A 73 -0.74 -3.67 12.18
N GLU A 74 -0.79 -4.96 12.42
CA GLU A 74 -0.49 -5.99 11.43
C GLU A 74 -1.35 -5.84 10.18
N LYS A 75 -0.79 -6.15 9.03
CA LYS A 75 -1.44 -6.05 7.73
C LYS A 75 -1.28 -7.35 6.97
N GLU A 76 -2.35 -7.70 6.26
CA GLU A 76 -2.36 -8.79 5.31
C GLU A 76 -2.50 -8.23 3.90
N TYR A 77 -1.67 -8.73 2.99
CA TYR A 77 -1.69 -8.39 1.57
C TYR A 77 -1.82 -9.67 0.74
N THR A 78 -2.67 -9.61 -0.27
CA THR A 78 -2.73 -10.60 -1.33
C THR A 78 -2.43 -9.94 -2.66
N GLY A 79 -1.83 -10.66 -3.57
CA GLY A 79 -1.50 -10.13 -4.89
C GLY A 79 -0.92 -11.18 -5.80
N THR A 80 -0.51 -10.75 -6.99
CA THR A 80 0.09 -11.58 -8.00
C THR A 80 1.41 -10.96 -8.45
N PHE A 81 2.50 -11.70 -8.35
CA PHE A 81 3.74 -11.36 -9.06
C PHE A 81 3.62 -11.81 -10.51
N TYR A 82 4.07 -10.98 -11.41
CA TYR A 82 4.27 -11.32 -12.81
C TYR A 82 5.78 -11.49 -13.06
N LEU A 83 6.23 -12.73 -13.14
CA LEU A 83 7.64 -13.06 -13.32
C LEU A 83 8.06 -12.88 -14.78
N GLY A 84 9.35 -12.58 -14.99
CA GLY A 84 9.91 -12.39 -16.31
C GLY A 84 9.66 -11.03 -16.95
N ALA A 85 9.18 -10.05 -16.18
CA ALA A 85 9.05 -8.66 -16.65
C ALA A 85 9.39 -7.68 -15.53
N THR A 86 9.87 -6.49 -15.90
CA THR A 86 10.07 -5.37 -14.99
C THR A 86 9.32 -4.13 -15.44
N THR A 87 9.04 -3.26 -14.49
CA THR A 87 8.51 -1.91 -14.70
C THR A 87 9.27 -0.92 -13.84
N PRO A 88 9.39 0.37 -14.22
CA PRO A 88 10.12 1.36 -13.43
C PRO A 88 9.57 1.59 -12.02
N CYS A 89 8.29 1.28 -11.79
CA CYS A 89 7.58 1.46 -10.51
C CYS A 89 7.32 0.15 -9.75
N PHE A 90 7.77 -1.00 -10.27
CA PHE A 90 7.56 -2.35 -9.72
C PHE A 90 6.09 -2.79 -9.68
N ASP A 91 5.19 -2.09 -10.35
CA ASP A 91 3.77 -2.41 -10.50
C ASP A 91 3.27 -2.15 -11.93
N LYS A 92 1.95 -2.25 -12.14
CA LYS A 92 1.31 -2.07 -13.45
C LYS A 92 0.89 -0.61 -13.74
N GLU A 93 1.36 0.38 -12.99
CA GLU A 93 1.11 1.80 -13.30
C GLU A 93 1.93 2.29 -14.51
N LYS A 94 3.04 1.60 -14.82
CA LYS A 94 3.88 1.85 -15.98
C LYS A 94 3.95 0.65 -16.90
N GLU A 95 4.27 0.89 -18.15
CA GLU A 95 4.51 -0.15 -19.12
C GLU A 95 5.77 -0.97 -18.77
N ILE A 96 5.80 -2.22 -19.23
CA ILE A 96 6.95 -3.11 -19.07
C ILE A 96 8.13 -2.52 -19.83
N ASP A 97 9.27 -2.40 -19.16
CA ASP A 97 10.52 -1.92 -19.73
C ASP A 97 11.47 -3.05 -20.17
N ASN A 98 11.42 -4.20 -19.52
CA ASN A 98 12.25 -5.34 -19.90
C ASN A 98 11.50 -6.67 -19.73
N TYR A 99 11.86 -7.66 -20.58
CA TYR A 99 11.41 -9.04 -20.48
C TYR A 99 12.59 -9.98 -20.24
N TYR A 100 12.37 -11.03 -19.46
CA TYR A 100 13.36 -12.02 -19.07
C TYR A 100 12.78 -13.44 -19.26
N PRO A 101 13.59 -14.43 -19.67
CA PRO A 101 13.17 -15.83 -19.72
C PRO A 101 12.72 -16.37 -18.35
N THR A 102 11.68 -17.17 -18.32
CA THR A 102 11.14 -17.79 -17.09
C THR A 102 11.23 -19.30 -17.08
N ASP A 103 11.71 -19.92 -18.16
CA ASP A 103 11.75 -21.39 -18.35
C ASP A 103 12.59 -22.12 -17.29
N HIS A 104 13.55 -21.41 -16.67
CA HIS A 104 14.42 -21.94 -15.61
C HIS A 104 13.81 -21.87 -14.22
N ILE A 105 12.66 -21.18 -14.07
CA ILE A 105 12.03 -20.96 -12.77
C ILE A 105 11.22 -22.20 -12.37
N THR A 106 11.63 -22.84 -11.26
CA THR A 106 10.94 -23.98 -10.70
C THR A 106 10.03 -23.57 -9.53
N GLN A 107 9.02 -24.37 -9.23
CA GLN A 107 8.17 -24.16 -8.05
C GLN A 107 9.00 -24.14 -6.76
N GLU A 108 9.99 -25.03 -6.64
CA GLU A 108 10.88 -25.08 -5.47
C GLU A 108 11.66 -23.77 -5.29
N ALA A 109 12.17 -23.19 -6.37
CA ALA A 109 12.86 -21.91 -6.32
C ALA A 109 11.94 -20.78 -5.85
N ILE A 110 10.66 -20.78 -6.25
CA ILE A 110 9.66 -19.80 -5.81
C ILE A 110 9.39 -19.93 -4.31
N TYR A 111 9.14 -21.15 -3.81
CA TYR A 111 8.92 -21.37 -2.36
C TYR A 111 10.14 -20.99 -1.54
N LYS A 112 11.34 -21.38 -1.97
CA LYS A 112 12.58 -21.03 -1.29
C LYS A 112 12.82 -19.51 -1.25
N ALA A 113 12.48 -18.81 -2.34
CA ALA A 113 12.56 -17.36 -2.38
C ALA A 113 11.59 -16.70 -1.38
N ALA A 114 10.33 -17.17 -1.31
CA ALA A 114 9.36 -16.66 -0.35
C ALA A 114 9.80 -16.91 1.10
N GLU A 115 10.32 -18.09 1.40
CA GLU A 115 10.82 -18.46 2.72
C GLU A 115 11.99 -17.55 3.18
N ALA A 116 12.86 -17.14 2.26
CA ALA A 116 13.98 -16.24 2.55
C ALA A 116 13.55 -14.83 2.99
N PHE A 117 12.30 -14.45 2.75
CA PHE A 117 11.74 -13.17 3.20
C PHE A 117 11.10 -13.22 4.59
N LEU A 118 11.00 -14.39 5.24
CA LEU A 118 10.41 -14.49 6.57
C LEU A 118 11.32 -13.87 7.65
N GLY A 119 10.68 -13.29 8.67
CA GLY A 119 11.37 -12.69 9.81
C GLY A 119 11.66 -11.20 9.66
N GLU A 120 12.60 -10.70 10.48
CA GLU A 120 12.99 -9.29 10.49
C GLU A 120 13.97 -8.97 9.37
N GLN A 121 13.71 -7.90 8.65
CA GLN A 121 14.50 -7.43 7.51
C GLN A 121 14.67 -5.92 7.49
N ASP A 122 15.73 -5.47 6.84
CA ASP A 122 15.94 -4.06 6.50
C ASP A 122 15.37 -3.78 5.11
N GLN A 123 14.22 -3.11 5.05
CA GLN A 123 13.59 -2.70 3.80
C GLN A 123 14.02 -1.28 3.43
N ILE A 124 14.63 -1.10 2.26
CA ILE A 124 14.76 0.21 1.62
C ILE A 124 13.47 0.47 0.85
N PRO A 125 12.70 1.52 1.19
CA PRO A 125 11.47 1.84 0.47
C PRO A 125 11.76 2.16 -1.00
N PRO A 126 10.84 1.85 -1.94
CA PRO A 126 11.02 2.24 -3.33
C PRO A 126 10.92 3.77 -3.50
N MET A 127 11.58 4.29 -4.55
CA MET A 127 11.49 5.71 -4.90
C MET A 127 10.05 6.14 -5.23
N PHE A 128 9.26 5.25 -5.88
CA PHE A 128 7.84 5.47 -6.13
C PHE A 128 6.98 5.15 -4.89
N SER A 129 7.27 5.81 -3.76
CA SER A 129 6.53 5.66 -2.51
C SER A 129 5.98 6.98 -1.99
N ALA A 130 4.98 6.89 -1.11
CA ALA A 130 4.37 8.04 -0.44
C ALA A 130 5.20 8.56 0.75
N LEU A 131 6.39 8.00 1.01
CA LEU A 131 7.31 8.42 2.05
C LEU A 131 7.71 9.89 1.83
N LYS A 132 7.79 10.66 2.91
CA LYS A 132 8.24 12.06 2.83
C LYS A 132 9.72 12.19 3.18
N VAL A 133 10.47 12.86 2.30
CA VAL A 133 11.86 13.25 2.52
C VAL A 133 11.90 14.78 2.44
N ASN A 134 12.31 15.43 3.52
CA ASN A 134 12.34 16.91 3.63
C ASN A 134 10.99 17.57 3.29
N GLY A 135 9.86 16.92 3.66
CA GLY A 135 8.51 17.44 3.43
C GLY A 135 7.91 17.11 2.04
N VAL A 136 8.72 16.67 1.08
CA VAL A 136 8.31 16.28 -0.28
C VAL A 136 8.16 14.76 -0.35
N ARG A 137 7.20 14.25 -1.13
CA ARG A 137 7.02 12.80 -1.28
C ARG A 137 8.06 12.19 -2.21
N ALA A 138 8.54 10.98 -1.90
CA ALA A 138 9.57 10.29 -2.67
C ALA A 138 9.18 10.11 -4.15
N TYR A 139 7.91 9.80 -4.44
CA TYR A 139 7.44 9.65 -5.82
C TYR A 139 7.52 10.95 -6.65
N GLU A 140 7.51 12.13 -6.01
CA GLU A 140 7.67 13.42 -6.70
C GLU A 140 9.09 13.56 -7.21
N PHE A 141 10.09 13.18 -6.42
CA PHE A 141 11.50 13.11 -6.86
C PHE A 141 11.69 12.10 -7.98
N ALA A 142 11.06 10.90 -7.87
CA ALA A 142 11.14 9.87 -8.90
C ALA A 142 10.57 10.35 -10.25
N ARG A 143 9.48 11.12 -10.24
CA ARG A 143 8.91 11.71 -11.47
C ARG A 143 9.80 12.77 -12.08
N ASP A 144 10.54 13.50 -11.26
CA ASP A 144 11.51 14.51 -11.70
C ASP A 144 12.88 13.91 -12.09
N ASN A 145 13.02 12.58 -12.11
CA ASN A 145 14.27 11.85 -12.31
C ASN A 145 15.40 12.28 -11.37
N LYS A 146 15.04 12.65 -10.12
CA LYS A 146 15.99 13.01 -9.06
C LYS A 146 16.21 11.82 -8.16
N GLU A 147 17.44 11.40 -8.01
CA GLU A 147 17.82 10.37 -7.03
C GLU A 147 17.86 10.98 -5.63
N ILE A 148 17.28 10.28 -4.67
CA ILE A 148 17.37 10.58 -3.23
C ILE A 148 17.74 9.32 -2.47
N GLU A 149 18.55 9.46 -1.45
CA GLU A 149 18.87 8.36 -0.56
C GLU A 149 17.70 8.12 0.40
N LEU A 150 17.14 6.91 0.37
CA LEU A 150 16.08 6.48 1.28
C LEU A 150 16.69 5.59 2.36
N LYS A 151 16.43 5.94 3.61
CA LYS A 151 16.88 5.14 4.76
C LYS A 151 16.10 3.83 4.84
N SER A 152 16.80 2.75 5.13
CA SER A 152 16.16 1.47 5.45
C SER A 152 15.31 1.58 6.71
N ARG A 153 14.31 0.74 6.80
CA ARG A 153 13.48 0.54 8.00
C ARG A 153 13.35 -0.94 8.31
N LYS A 154 13.29 -1.28 9.58
CA LYS A 154 12.99 -2.64 10.02
C LYS A 154 11.53 -2.98 9.72
N ILE A 155 11.32 -4.11 9.07
CA ILE A 155 10.01 -4.74 8.87
C ILE A 155 10.09 -6.18 9.32
N THR A 156 8.96 -6.76 9.69
CA THR A 156 8.86 -8.17 10.03
C THR A 156 7.81 -8.82 9.16
N ILE A 157 8.21 -9.79 8.35
CA ILE A 157 7.29 -10.62 7.58
C ILE A 157 7.01 -11.87 8.42
N LYS A 158 5.77 -12.03 8.88
CA LYS A 158 5.35 -13.14 9.73
C LYS A 158 4.97 -14.36 8.93
N GLU A 159 4.28 -14.14 7.82
CA GLU A 159 3.82 -15.18 6.90
C GLU A 159 4.06 -14.72 5.47
N PHE A 160 4.52 -15.63 4.62
CA PHE A 160 4.61 -15.44 3.19
C PHE A 160 4.23 -16.76 2.51
N GLU A 161 3.00 -16.82 2.04
CA GLU A 161 2.41 -17.99 1.41
C GLU A 161 2.31 -17.78 -0.10
N ILE A 162 2.74 -18.77 -0.86
CA ILE A 162 2.48 -18.86 -2.31
C ILE A 162 1.18 -19.64 -2.47
N THR A 163 0.13 -18.97 -2.93
CA THR A 163 -1.23 -19.54 -3.01
C THR A 163 -1.55 -20.17 -4.35
N ARG A 164 -0.88 -19.73 -5.44
CA ARG A 164 -1.00 -20.31 -6.79
C ARG A 164 0.27 -20.06 -7.59
N ILE A 165 0.68 -21.05 -8.38
CA ILE A 165 1.75 -20.90 -9.37
C ILE A 165 1.17 -21.26 -10.73
N ALA A 166 1.14 -20.30 -11.65
CA ALA A 166 0.74 -20.46 -13.04
C ALA A 166 1.59 -19.50 -13.90
N LEU A 167 2.87 -19.84 -14.07
CA LEU A 167 3.86 -18.97 -14.73
C LEU A 167 3.31 -18.35 -16.01
N PRO A 168 3.51 -17.05 -16.23
CA PRO A 168 4.36 -16.15 -15.45
C PRO A 168 3.72 -15.58 -14.15
N GLU A 169 2.50 -15.94 -13.79
CA GLU A 169 1.80 -15.44 -12.62
C GLU A 169 2.04 -16.32 -11.38
N VAL A 170 2.32 -15.67 -10.26
CA VAL A 170 2.48 -16.29 -8.94
C VAL A 170 1.68 -15.51 -7.92
N ASP A 171 0.61 -16.10 -7.40
CA ASP A 171 -0.23 -15.47 -6.38
C ASP A 171 0.35 -15.70 -5.00
N PHE A 172 0.21 -14.70 -4.15
CA PHE A 172 0.75 -14.71 -2.79
C PHE A 172 -0.19 -14.12 -1.75
N ARG A 173 0.07 -14.49 -0.50
CA ARG A 173 -0.46 -13.87 0.71
C ARG A 173 0.71 -13.56 1.65
N ILE A 174 0.78 -12.32 2.17
CA ILE A 174 1.83 -11.86 3.09
C ILE A 174 1.18 -11.23 4.31
N VAL A 175 1.68 -11.58 5.51
CA VAL A 175 1.34 -10.93 6.78
C VAL A 175 2.58 -10.25 7.35
N CYS A 176 2.47 -8.94 7.64
CA CYS A 176 3.59 -8.12 8.16
C CYS A 176 3.13 -6.98 9.08
#